data_6a60c1335e80eabbac32db90a6f9910b
#
_entry.id   6a60c1335e80eabbac32db90a6f9910b
#
_cell.length_a   1.000
_cell.length_b   1.000
_cell.length_c   1.000
_cell.angle_alpha   90.00
_cell.angle_beta   90.00
_cell.angle_gamma   90.00
#
_symmetry.space_group_name_H-M   'P 1'
#
loop_
_entity.id
_entity.type
_entity.pdbx_description
1 polymer ?
#
loop_
_entity_poly.entity_id
_entity_poly.type
_entity_poly.pdbx_seq_one_letter_code
_entity_poly.pdbx_strand_id
1 'polypeptide(L)'
;PLGVSIHASHAWTWMEGSQDFDGKLTKADGKGKWWEGYDPQDLYEQRHERSKDSKNVGAIHSQWAWGNGASQPSEDFKTKVYNRTLDVVNRYHPDVLYFDDTVLPFYPISDEGVRILAHMYNTSLKENKGKMRAVVTGKILEDKHKEAMVWDVERGIPDRPQEKAWQTCTCLGNWHYERSVYDRNGYKPASQVVKMLVDIVSKNGNLLLSVPLRGSGAIDEKEVAILKDIKAWMDVNGESIYGTRPWTTFGEGPLAEAANPMKAQGFNEGQNYTAKDVRFVQKGKKVVYATALGWPESKVIMMKSFRKGSPYYKGKVKSVELLGYGKVKFTCGEDGLKVMLPEEKTNDIAPVLKVKLV
;
A
#
# COMPACT_ATOMS: atom_id res chain seq x y z
N PRO A 1 5.07 -4.54 -15.44
CA PRO A 1 5.15 -5.35 -14.21
C PRO A 1 3.83 -6.07 -13.94
N LEU A 2 3.90 -7.31 -13.50
CA LEU A 2 2.76 -8.13 -13.10
C LEU A 2 2.84 -8.38 -11.59
N GLY A 3 1.78 -8.05 -10.86
CA GLY A 3 1.61 -8.42 -9.46
C GLY A 3 0.53 -9.50 -9.33
N VAL A 4 0.76 -10.46 -8.46
CA VAL A 4 -0.22 -11.49 -8.10
C VAL A 4 -0.41 -11.50 -6.60
N SER A 5 -1.66 -11.39 -6.15
CA SER A 5 -2.05 -11.51 -4.76
C SER A 5 -2.55 -12.92 -4.47
N ILE A 6 -2.11 -13.49 -3.36
CA ILE A 6 -2.50 -14.83 -2.91
C ILE A 6 -2.92 -14.74 -1.44
N HIS A 7 -4.08 -15.31 -1.13
CA HIS A 7 -4.65 -15.41 0.22
C HIS A 7 -5.20 -16.82 0.46
N ALA A 8 -4.41 -17.83 0.10
CA ALA A 8 -4.88 -19.21 0.04
C ALA A 8 -4.72 -19.97 1.37
N SER A 9 -3.71 -19.65 2.18
CA SER A 9 -3.40 -20.45 3.37
C SER A 9 -4.53 -20.38 4.41
N HIS A 10 -5.13 -19.22 4.60
CA HIS A 10 -6.24 -19.01 5.53
C HIS A 10 -7.59 -19.53 5.04
N ALA A 11 -7.71 -19.99 3.80
CA ALA A 11 -8.91 -20.71 3.34
C ALA A 11 -9.20 -21.93 4.22
N TRP A 12 -8.19 -22.51 4.85
CA TRP A 12 -8.33 -23.60 5.81
C TRP A 12 -9.27 -23.26 6.98
N THR A 13 -9.07 -22.11 7.60
CA THR A 13 -9.85 -21.70 8.79
C THR A 13 -11.09 -20.88 8.45
N TRP A 14 -11.05 -20.10 7.37
CA TRP A 14 -12.13 -19.18 7.04
C TRP A 14 -13.39 -19.87 6.55
N MET A 15 -13.27 -21.06 5.99
CA MET A 15 -14.39 -21.84 5.50
C MET A 15 -14.99 -22.80 6.54
N GLU A 16 -14.47 -22.78 7.77
CA GLU A 16 -14.96 -23.68 8.84
C GLU A 16 -16.45 -23.53 9.13
N GLY A 17 -16.99 -22.31 9.02
CA GLY A 17 -18.42 -22.06 9.20
C GLY A 17 -19.30 -22.84 8.22
N SER A 18 -18.83 -23.05 6.99
CA SER A 18 -19.56 -23.81 5.97
C SER A 18 -19.73 -25.28 6.34
N GLN A 19 -18.79 -25.85 7.05
CA GLN A 19 -18.84 -27.28 7.47
C GLN A 19 -20.04 -27.62 8.36
N ASP A 20 -20.60 -26.61 9.06
CA ASP A 20 -21.83 -26.81 9.86
C ASP A 20 -23.06 -26.99 8.97
N PHE A 21 -23.14 -26.24 7.90
CA PHE A 21 -24.29 -26.19 7.01
C PHE A 21 -24.22 -27.30 5.94
N ASP A 22 -23.04 -27.48 5.37
CA ASP A 22 -22.81 -28.35 4.22
C ASP A 22 -22.43 -29.79 4.65
N GLY A 23 -22.23 -30.00 5.91
CA GLY A 23 -21.65 -31.22 6.43
C GLY A 23 -22.37 -32.51 6.13
N LYS A 24 -23.64 -32.44 5.79
CA LYS A 24 -24.46 -33.58 5.39
C LYS A 24 -24.74 -33.61 3.89
N LEU A 25 -24.39 -32.54 3.16
CA LEU A 25 -24.59 -32.46 1.73
C LEU A 25 -23.52 -33.28 1.01
N THR A 26 -23.94 -33.90 -0.08
CA THR A 26 -23.11 -34.70 -0.97
C THR A 26 -23.24 -34.16 -2.39
N LYS A 27 -22.38 -34.57 -3.28
CA LYS A 27 -22.47 -34.27 -4.71
C LYS A 27 -23.85 -34.57 -5.29
N ALA A 28 -24.54 -35.63 -4.81
CA ALA A 28 -25.87 -35.99 -5.30
C ALA A 28 -26.95 -34.96 -4.96
N ASP A 29 -26.80 -34.24 -3.86
CA ASP A 29 -27.74 -33.19 -3.42
C ASP A 29 -27.71 -31.95 -4.32
N GLY A 30 -26.69 -31.84 -5.18
CA GLY A 30 -26.52 -30.76 -6.16
C GLY A 30 -27.40 -30.86 -7.39
N LYS A 31 -28.11 -31.99 -7.60
CA LYS A 31 -28.93 -32.18 -8.78
C LYS A 31 -29.97 -31.07 -8.94
N GLY A 32 -29.96 -30.38 -10.08
CA GLY A 32 -30.82 -29.25 -10.39
C GLY A 32 -30.44 -27.94 -9.67
N LYS A 33 -29.30 -27.88 -8.99
CA LYS A 33 -28.77 -26.65 -8.34
C LYS A 33 -27.57 -26.12 -9.08
N TRP A 34 -27.16 -24.88 -8.77
CA TRP A 34 -26.02 -24.21 -9.40
C TRP A 34 -24.68 -24.93 -9.24
N TRP A 35 -24.56 -25.82 -8.24
CA TRP A 35 -23.37 -26.62 -7.95
C TRP A 35 -23.51 -28.09 -8.36
N GLU A 36 -24.44 -28.40 -9.28
CA GLU A 36 -24.60 -29.77 -9.80
C GLU A 36 -23.29 -30.29 -10.40
N GLY A 37 -22.92 -31.50 -9.99
CA GLY A 37 -21.65 -32.10 -10.43
C GLY A 37 -20.44 -31.81 -9.52
N TYR A 38 -20.58 -30.93 -8.55
CA TYR A 38 -19.52 -30.60 -7.58
C TYR A 38 -19.86 -31.11 -6.19
N ASP A 39 -18.84 -31.35 -5.36
CA ASP A 39 -18.99 -31.65 -3.95
C ASP A 39 -18.91 -30.36 -3.14
N PRO A 40 -19.84 -30.07 -2.22
CA PRO A 40 -19.74 -28.89 -1.36
C PRO A 40 -18.44 -28.83 -0.54
N GLN A 41 -17.85 -29.98 -0.24
CA GLN A 41 -16.60 -30.09 0.51
C GLN A 41 -15.41 -29.47 -0.28
N ASP A 42 -15.49 -29.38 -1.60
CA ASP A 42 -14.44 -28.78 -2.43
C ASP A 42 -14.27 -27.28 -2.17
N LEU A 43 -15.28 -26.61 -1.57
CA LEU A 43 -15.21 -25.18 -1.22
C LEU A 43 -14.22 -24.90 -0.08
N TYR A 44 -14.05 -25.86 0.83
CA TYR A 44 -13.14 -25.73 1.97
C TYR A 44 -12.11 -26.87 2.03
N GLU A 45 -11.76 -27.38 0.86
CA GLU A 45 -10.70 -28.36 0.59
C GLU A 45 -10.95 -29.74 1.22
N GLN A 46 -11.17 -29.82 2.51
CA GLN A 46 -11.49 -31.05 3.23
C GLN A 46 -12.10 -30.72 4.59
N ARG A 47 -12.86 -31.67 5.13
CA ARG A 47 -13.31 -31.59 6.51
C ARG A 47 -12.17 -31.80 7.48
N HIS A 48 -12.14 -30.98 8.52
CA HIS A 48 -11.14 -31.01 9.57
C HIS A 48 -11.74 -30.60 10.92
N GLU A 49 -11.02 -30.83 12.00
CA GLU A 49 -11.38 -30.31 13.32
C GLU A 49 -11.33 -28.77 13.27
N ARG A 50 -12.35 -28.14 13.84
CA ARG A 50 -12.47 -26.69 13.81
C ARG A 50 -11.50 -26.00 14.75
N SER A 51 -11.18 -24.79 14.41
CA SER A 51 -10.50 -23.87 15.30
C SER A 51 -11.33 -23.62 16.56
N LYS A 52 -10.64 -23.38 17.66
CA LYS A 52 -11.26 -22.93 18.90
C LYS A 52 -12.01 -21.62 18.63
N ASP A 53 -13.24 -21.51 19.16
CA ASP A 53 -14.10 -20.33 18.96
C ASP A 53 -14.40 -19.98 17.49
N SER A 54 -14.43 -20.96 16.60
CA SER A 54 -14.65 -20.77 15.14
C SER A 54 -15.94 -20.04 14.77
N LYS A 55 -16.91 -19.93 15.68
CA LYS A 55 -18.14 -19.14 15.49
C LYS A 55 -17.96 -17.63 15.70
N ASN A 56 -16.82 -17.22 16.23
CA ASN A 56 -16.50 -15.81 16.48
C ASN A 56 -15.50 -15.31 15.43
N VAL A 57 -15.95 -14.45 14.52
CA VAL A 57 -15.11 -13.87 13.46
C VAL A 57 -13.89 -13.15 14.03
N GLY A 58 -14.01 -12.47 15.17
CA GLY A 58 -12.88 -11.84 15.85
C GLY A 58 -11.83 -12.85 16.33
N ALA A 59 -12.25 -14.01 16.80
CA ALA A 59 -11.33 -15.08 17.19
C ALA A 59 -10.60 -15.67 15.98
N ILE A 60 -11.29 -15.85 14.86
CA ILE A 60 -10.67 -16.31 13.60
C ILE A 60 -9.56 -15.33 13.17
N HIS A 61 -9.81 -14.04 13.18
CA HIS A 61 -8.79 -13.03 12.88
C HIS A 61 -7.61 -13.05 13.83
N SER A 62 -7.80 -13.34 15.12
CA SER A 62 -6.71 -13.45 16.08
C SER A 62 -5.81 -14.68 15.85
N GLN A 63 -6.24 -15.62 15.04
CA GLN A 63 -5.53 -16.87 14.71
C GLN A 63 -4.64 -16.78 13.47
N TRP A 64 -4.47 -15.61 12.88
CA TRP A 64 -3.70 -15.39 11.64
C TRP A 64 -2.27 -15.95 11.66
N ALA A 65 -1.64 -16.05 12.81
CA ALA A 65 -0.32 -16.63 12.96
C ALA A 65 -0.37 -18.14 13.31
N TRP A 66 -1.49 -18.82 13.05
CA TRP A 66 -1.71 -20.23 13.38
C TRP A 66 -1.61 -20.57 14.86
N GLY A 67 -1.70 -19.52 15.69
CA GLY A 67 -1.77 -19.63 17.15
C GLY A 67 -3.19 -19.55 17.70
N ASN A 68 -3.32 -19.43 19.00
CA ASN A 68 -4.58 -19.18 19.70
C ASN A 68 -5.71 -20.19 19.41
N GLY A 69 -5.37 -21.44 19.11
CA GLY A 69 -6.32 -22.52 18.86
C GLY A 69 -6.80 -22.62 17.42
N ALA A 70 -6.09 -22.05 16.46
CA ALA A 70 -6.35 -22.29 15.04
C ALA A 70 -6.21 -23.77 14.70
N SER A 71 -7.16 -24.30 13.94
CA SER A 71 -7.05 -25.63 13.34
C SER A 71 -5.81 -25.69 12.45
N GLN A 72 -5.00 -26.70 12.65
CA GLN A 72 -3.74 -26.85 11.91
C GLN A 72 -4.00 -27.47 10.54
N PRO A 73 -3.50 -26.86 9.45
CA PRO A 73 -3.69 -27.37 8.11
C PRO A 73 -2.97 -28.69 7.89
N SER A 74 -3.61 -29.58 7.12
CA SER A 74 -2.99 -30.86 6.75
C SER A 74 -1.78 -30.68 5.83
N GLU A 75 -0.91 -31.69 5.78
CA GLU A 75 0.22 -31.71 4.86
C GLU A 75 -0.23 -31.63 3.39
N ASP A 76 -1.35 -32.29 3.05
CA ASP A 76 -1.93 -32.24 1.70
C ASP A 76 -2.37 -30.82 1.34
N PHE A 77 -3.03 -30.12 2.25
CA PHE A 77 -3.46 -28.75 2.02
C PHE A 77 -2.26 -27.81 1.87
N LYS A 78 -1.25 -27.92 2.74
CA LYS A 78 0.00 -27.13 2.63
C LYS A 78 0.70 -27.37 1.31
N THR A 79 0.85 -28.61 0.92
CA THR A 79 1.44 -29.03 -0.37
C THR A 79 0.64 -28.46 -1.55
N LYS A 80 -0.69 -28.49 -1.48
CA LYS A 80 -1.57 -27.94 -2.52
C LYS A 80 -1.38 -26.45 -2.70
N VAL A 81 -1.36 -25.66 -1.62
CA VAL A 81 -1.12 -24.22 -1.66
C VAL A 81 0.27 -23.90 -2.21
N TYR A 82 1.28 -24.64 -1.75
CA TYR A 82 2.65 -24.54 -2.25
C TYR A 82 2.72 -24.75 -3.77
N ASN A 83 2.21 -25.89 -4.26
CA ASN A 83 2.26 -26.22 -5.69
C ASN A 83 1.48 -25.22 -6.55
N ARG A 84 0.32 -24.78 -6.13
CA ARG A 84 -0.49 -23.75 -6.83
C ARG A 84 0.28 -22.43 -6.93
N THR A 85 0.96 -22.03 -5.86
CA THR A 85 1.76 -20.80 -5.86
C THR A 85 2.97 -20.92 -6.78
N LEU A 86 3.66 -22.05 -6.75
CA LEU A 86 4.76 -22.30 -7.69
C LEU A 86 4.29 -22.34 -9.15
N ASP A 87 3.12 -22.92 -9.43
CA ASP A 87 2.55 -22.93 -10.78
C ASP A 87 2.33 -21.50 -11.30
N VAL A 88 1.80 -20.61 -10.46
CA VAL A 88 1.65 -19.18 -10.79
C VAL A 88 3.01 -18.52 -11.05
N VAL A 89 3.99 -18.73 -10.19
CA VAL A 89 5.33 -18.14 -10.36
C VAL A 89 5.98 -18.65 -11.64
N ASN A 90 5.90 -19.94 -11.92
CA ASN A 90 6.58 -20.58 -13.05
C ASN A 90 5.91 -20.27 -14.40
N ARG A 91 4.59 -20.06 -14.43
CA ARG A 91 3.87 -19.81 -15.69
C ARG A 91 3.80 -18.34 -16.05
N TYR A 92 3.65 -17.46 -15.06
CA TYR A 92 3.34 -16.04 -15.29
C TYR A 92 4.49 -15.10 -14.94
N HIS A 93 5.56 -15.60 -14.29
CA HIS A 93 6.77 -14.82 -13.93
C HIS A 93 6.43 -13.45 -13.32
N PRO A 94 5.65 -13.39 -12.23
CA PRO A 94 5.25 -12.11 -11.64
C PRO A 94 6.46 -11.34 -11.11
N ASP A 95 6.41 -10.01 -11.22
CA ASP A 95 7.38 -9.11 -10.59
C ASP A 95 7.09 -8.94 -9.09
N VAL A 96 5.82 -9.04 -8.68
CA VAL A 96 5.37 -8.90 -7.30
C VAL A 96 4.52 -10.09 -6.90
N LEU A 97 4.88 -10.75 -5.81
CA LEU A 97 4.06 -11.75 -5.14
C LEU A 97 3.59 -11.18 -3.80
N TYR A 98 2.30 -10.93 -3.71
CA TYR A 98 1.67 -10.33 -2.55
C TYR A 98 0.95 -11.39 -1.73
N PHE A 99 1.40 -11.62 -0.50
CA PHE A 99 0.70 -12.47 0.44
C PHE A 99 -0.17 -11.62 1.35
N ASP A 100 -1.47 -11.82 1.26
CA ASP A 100 -2.46 -11.22 2.15
C ASP A 100 -2.70 -12.13 3.38
N ASP A 101 -1.62 -12.68 3.85
CA ASP A 101 -1.54 -13.51 5.05
C ASP A 101 -0.86 -12.72 6.19
N THR A 102 -0.11 -13.41 7.04
CA THR A 102 0.70 -12.76 8.08
C THR A 102 2.10 -12.41 7.55
N VAL A 103 3.10 -13.22 7.84
CA VAL A 103 4.45 -13.07 7.29
C VAL A 103 4.51 -13.75 5.91
N LEU A 104 4.22 -15.05 5.88
CA LEU A 104 4.19 -15.91 4.70
C LEU A 104 3.15 -17.01 4.92
N PRO A 105 2.69 -17.69 3.85
CA PRO A 105 1.78 -18.83 3.98
C PRO A 105 2.33 -19.86 4.98
N PHE A 106 1.48 -20.25 5.92
CA PHE A 106 1.75 -21.23 7.00
C PHE A 106 2.90 -20.87 7.97
N TYR A 107 3.46 -19.67 7.87
CA TYR A 107 4.46 -19.24 8.84
C TYR A 107 3.79 -18.97 10.22
N PRO A 108 4.34 -19.38 11.36
CA PRO A 108 5.65 -20.04 11.53
C PRO A 108 5.55 -21.59 11.68
N ILE A 109 4.43 -22.20 11.34
CA ILE A 109 4.16 -23.63 11.60
C ILE A 109 4.80 -24.59 10.58
N SER A 110 5.18 -24.06 9.41
CA SER A 110 5.87 -24.85 8.37
C SER A 110 6.67 -23.94 7.43
N ASP A 111 7.43 -24.52 6.49
CA ASP A 111 8.40 -23.84 5.65
C ASP A 111 7.95 -23.58 4.19
N GLU A 112 6.73 -23.98 3.80
CA GLU A 112 6.23 -23.78 2.43
C GLU A 112 6.32 -22.33 1.98
N GLY A 113 5.95 -21.39 2.84
CA GLY A 113 6.05 -19.95 2.54
C GLY A 113 7.50 -19.51 2.31
N VAL A 114 8.44 -19.99 3.10
CA VAL A 114 9.87 -19.70 2.95
C VAL A 114 10.42 -20.30 1.66
N ARG A 115 10.01 -21.53 1.32
CA ARG A 115 10.39 -22.19 0.07
C ARG A 115 9.83 -21.47 -1.15
N ILE A 116 8.61 -20.96 -1.09
CA ILE A 116 8.02 -20.11 -2.15
C ILE A 116 8.85 -18.83 -2.33
N LEU A 117 9.19 -18.15 -1.23
CA LEU A 117 10.02 -16.94 -1.24
C LEU A 117 11.37 -17.20 -1.91
N ALA A 118 12.04 -18.26 -1.50
CA ALA A 118 13.32 -18.66 -2.07
C ALA A 118 13.22 -19.00 -3.58
N HIS A 119 12.17 -19.72 -3.98
CA HIS A 119 11.90 -20.04 -5.37
C HIS A 119 11.70 -18.79 -6.23
N MET A 120 10.84 -17.86 -5.76
CA MET A 120 10.56 -16.59 -6.46
C MET A 120 11.83 -15.78 -6.70
N TYR A 121 12.69 -15.64 -5.69
CA TYR A 121 13.94 -14.89 -5.81
C TYR A 121 14.98 -15.59 -6.67
N ASN A 122 15.15 -16.92 -6.53
CA ASN A 122 16.06 -17.68 -7.37
C ASN A 122 15.65 -17.66 -8.84
N THR A 123 14.36 -17.76 -9.13
CA THR A 123 13.82 -17.62 -10.48
C THR A 123 14.12 -16.23 -11.05
N SER A 124 13.84 -15.17 -10.28
CA SER A 124 14.14 -13.81 -10.69
C SER A 124 15.63 -13.58 -11.00
N LEU A 125 16.53 -14.07 -10.14
CA LEU A 125 17.98 -13.97 -10.35
C LEU A 125 18.42 -14.71 -11.62
N LYS A 126 17.91 -15.92 -11.82
CA LYS A 126 18.22 -16.75 -13.00
C LYS A 126 17.80 -16.06 -14.30
N GLU A 127 16.57 -15.55 -14.36
CA GLU A 127 16.00 -14.93 -15.55
C GLU A 127 16.59 -13.55 -15.85
N ASN A 128 17.03 -12.83 -14.84
CA ASN A 128 17.55 -11.47 -14.97
C ASN A 128 19.07 -11.36 -14.85
N LYS A 129 19.79 -12.43 -15.17
CA LYS A 129 21.27 -12.44 -15.21
C LYS A 129 21.90 -11.98 -13.87
N GLY A 130 21.38 -12.50 -12.76
CA GLY A 130 21.84 -12.19 -11.41
C GLY A 130 21.27 -10.89 -10.81
N LYS A 131 20.34 -10.19 -11.49
CA LYS A 131 19.71 -9.01 -10.95
C LYS A 131 18.35 -9.36 -10.33
N MET A 132 18.18 -9.06 -9.06
CA MET A 132 16.89 -9.19 -8.38
C MET A 132 15.88 -8.19 -8.94
N ARG A 133 14.74 -8.68 -9.44
CA ARG A 133 13.60 -7.89 -9.89
C ARG A 133 12.30 -8.25 -9.17
N ALA A 134 12.26 -9.42 -8.55
CA ALA A 134 11.09 -9.87 -7.83
C ALA A 134 10.97 -9.19 -6.47
N VAL A 135 9.73 -8.94 -6.06
CA VAL A 135 9.37 -8.42 -4.75
C VAL A 135 8.33 -9.35 -4.13
N VAL A 136 8.53 -9.71 -2.87
CA VAL A 136 7.53 -10.42 -2.08
C VAL A 136 7.12 -9.53 -0.91
N THR A 137 5.82 -9.38 -0.70
CA THR A 137 5.28 -8.58 0.40
C THR A 137 4.67 -9.46 1.48
N GLY A 138 4.67 -8.97 2.70
CA GLY A 138 4.00 -9.59 3.83
C GLY A 138 3.51 -8.53 4.82
N LYS A 139 2.50 -8.84 5.63
CA LYS A 139 1.82 -7.85 6.47
C LYS A 139 2.45 -7.71 7.86
N ILE A 140 2.58 -8.76 8.61
CA ILE A 140 3.00 -8.73 10.02
C ILE A 140 4.49 -9.05 10.11
N LEU A 141 5.33 -8.11 9.63
CA LEU A 141 6.77 -8.30 9.56
C LEU A 141 7.48 -7.71 10.77
N GLU A 142 8.26 -8.54 11.46
CA GLU A 142 9.33 -8.12 12.36
C GLU A 142 10.53 -7.61 11.54
N ASP A 143 11.47 -6.92 12.16
CA ASP A 143 12.62 -6.35 11.45
C ASP A 143 13.46 -7.41 10.72
N LYS A 144 13.63 -8.61 11.30
CA LYS A 144 14.32 -9.72 10.63
C LYS A 144 13.65 -10.16 9.30
N HIS A 145 12.31 -10.06 9.22
CA HIS A 145 11.56 -10.42 8.01
C HIS A 145 11.72 -9.35 6.93
N LYS A 146 11.81 -8.07 7.31
CA LYS A 146 12.00 -6.94 6.40
C LYS A 146 13.34 -6.96 5.67
N GLU A 147 14.28 -7.83 6.09
CA GLU A 147 15.52 -8.08 5.35
C GLU A 147 15.29 -8.81 4.02
N ALA A 148 14.22 -9.60 3.94
CA ALA A 148 13.91 -10.42 2.78
C ALA A 148 12.60 -10.04 2.08
N MET A 149 11.74 -9.25 2.72
CA MET A 149 10.39 -8.95 2.24
C MET A 149 10.06 -7.47 2.39
N VAL A 150 9.15 -6.99 1.57
CA VAL A 150 8.61 -5.63 1.71
C VAL A 150 7.42 -5.66 2.68
N TRP A 151 7.50 -4.84 3.70
CA TRP A 151 6.41 -4.70 4.66
C TRP A 151 5.21 -4.01 4.02
N ASP A 152 4.05 -4.66 4.05
CA ASP A 152 2.77 -4.11 3.60
C ASP A 152 1.91 -3.72 4.80
N VAL A 153 1.47 -2.48 4.82
CA VAL A 153 0.61 -1.89 5.86
C VAL A 153 -0.80 -1.72 5.29
N GLU A 154 -1.79 -2.31 5.93
CA GLU A 154 -3.15 -2.17 5.46
C GLU A 154 -3.78 -0.84 5.87
N ARG A 155 -4.18 -0.02 4.89
CA ARG A 155 -4.88 1.26 5.10
C ARG A 155 -4.24 2.15 6.16
N GLY A 156 -2.90 2.18 6.17
CA GLY A 156 -2.16 2.89 7.19
C GLY A 156 -0.87 3.49 6.68
N ILE A 157 -0.34 4.45 7.45
CA ILE A 157 0.89 5.17 7.16
C ILE A 157 1.69 5.28 8.45
N PRO A 158 2.94 4.77 8.49
CA PRO A 158 3.84 5.02 9.61
C PRO A 158 4.00 6.51 9.88
N ASP A 159 4.13 6.91 11.13
CA ASP A 159 4.30 8.32 11.50
C ASP A 159 5.71 8.86 11.19
N ARG A 160 6.68 7.97 10.96
CA ARG A 160 8.08 8.31 10.66
C ARG A 160 8.58 7.58 9.41
N PRO A 161 9.63 8.11 8.75
CA PRO A 161 10.29 7.42 7.65
C PRO A 161 10.80 6.04 8.07
N GLN A 162 10.65 5.07 7.18
CA GLN A 162 11.19 3.73 7.37
C GLN A 162 12.55 3.63 6.67
N GLU A 163 13.48 2.93 7.28
CA GLU A 163 14.81 2.69 6.69
C GLU A 163 14.69 1.89 5.39
N LYS A 164 13.91 0.82 5.43
CA LYS A 164 13.62 -0.01 4.25
C LYS A 164 12.37 0.45 3.53
N ALA A 165 12.33 0.19 2.23
CA ALA A 165 11.12 0.42 1.44
C ALA A 165 9.96 -0.43 2.00
N TRP A 166 8.80 0.17 2.04
CA TRP A 166 7.56 -0.43 2.51
C TRP A 166 6.41 -0.08 1.55
N GLN A 167 5.29 -0.71 1.75
CA GLN A 167 4.08 -0.48 0.96
C GLN A 167 2.90 -0.26 1.89
N THR A 168 1.92 0.52 1.45
CA THR A 168 0.58 0.50 2.00
C THR A 168 -0.41 0.13 0.91
N CYS A 169 -1.36 -0.73 1.24
CA CYS A 169 -2.50 -1.01 0.38
C CYS A 169 -3.75 -0.28 0.90
N THR A 170 -4.50 0.32 -0.02
CA THR A 170 -5.80 0.93 0.27
C THR A 170 -6.70 0.85 -0.96
N CYS A 171 -7.94 1.25 -0.84
CA CYS A 171 -8.93 1.23 -1.92
C CYS A 171 -9.57 2.61 -2.13
N LEU A 172 -10.07 2.87 -3.32
CA LEU A 172 -10.86 4.08 -3.57
C LEU A 172 -12.17 4.06 -2.76
N GLY A 173 -12.92 2.97 -2.81
CA GLY A 173 -14.16 2.78 -2.08
C GLY A 173 -14.07 1.62 -1.09
N ASN A 174 -14.15 0.39 -1.59
CA ASN A 174 -13.99 -0.84 -0.82
C ASN A 174 -13.05 -1.78 -1.57
N TRP A 175 -12.62 -2.91 -0.94
CA TRP A 175 -11.74 -3.90 -1.56
C TRP A 175 -12.37 -4.57 -2.79
N HIS A 176 -13.67 -4.80 -2.75
CA HIS A 176 -14.48 -5.30 -3.85
C HIS A 176 -15.48 -4.26 -4.28
N TYR A 177 -15.99 -4.35 -5.52
CA TYR A 177 -17.03 -3.46 -5.98
C TYR A 177 -18.28 -3.59 -5.11
N GLU A 178 -18.71 -2.47 -4.57
CA GLU A 178 -19.88 -2.38 -3.71
C GLU A 178 -20.82 -1.29 -4.23
N ARG A 179 -22.01 -1.68 -4.69
CA ARG A 179 -22.99 -0.77 -5.27
C ARG A 179 -23.38 0.35 -4.29
N SER A 180 -23.46 0.07 -3.00
CA SER A 180 -23.80 1.06 -2.00
C SER A 180 -22.75 2.18 -1.88
N VAL A 181 -21.47 1.89 -2.12
CA VAL A 181 -20.41 2.92 -2.18
C VAL A 181 -20.64 3.85 -3.36
N TYR A 182 -20.98 3.29 -4.51
CA TYR A 182 -21.34 4.09 -5.69
C TYR A 182 -22.55 4.96 -5.45
N ASP A 183 -23.63 4.41 -4.90
CA ASP A 183 -24.91 5.11 -4.72
C ASP A 183 -24.76 6.29 -3.75
N ARG A 184 -24.04 6.12 -2.62
CA ARG A 184 -23.78 7.19 -1.63
C ARG A 184 -22.59 8.10 -1.95
N ASN A 185 -21.93 7.90 -3.10
CA ASN A 185 -20.70 8.62 -3.48
C ASN A 185 -19.58 8.50 -2.44
N GLY A 186 -19.39 7.29 -1.88
CA GLY A 186 -18.50 6.99 -0.76
C GLY A 186 -17.03 6.75 -1.14
N TYR A 187 -16.59 7.22 -2.30
CA TYR A 187 -15.20 7.10 -2.76
C TYR A 187 -14.29 8.15 -2.13
N LYS A 188 -13.01 7.78 -1.92
CA LYS A 188 -11.96 8.74 -1.58
C LYS A 188 -11.77 9.71 -2.75
N PRO A 189 -11.81 11.03 -2.55
CA PRO A 189 -11.54 11.98 -3.62
C PRO A 189 -10.05 11.92 -4.04
N ALA A 190 -9.77 12.32 -5.27
CA ALA A 190 -8.41 12.39 -5.81
C ALA A 190 -7.45 13.16 -4.90
N SER A 191 -7.93 14.24 -4.28
CA SER A 191 -7.15 15.06 -3.35
C SER A 191 -6.67 14.28 -2.11
N GLN A 192 -7.49 13.39 -1.57
CA GLN A 192 -7.11 12.54 -0.46
C GLN A 192 -6.04 11.52 -0.89
N VAL A 193 -6.27 10.85 -2.02
CA VAL A 193 -5.34 9.83 -2.55
C VAL A 193 -3.96 10.44 -2.85
N VAL A 194 -3.92 11.59 -3.53
CA VAL A 194 -2.66 12.28 -3.87
C VAL A 194 -1.92 12.72 -2.61
N LYS A 195 -2.61 13.30 -1.63
CA LYS A 195 -1.96 13.74 -0.37
C LYS A 195 -1.41 12.57 0.42
N MET A 196 -2.14 11.45 0.45
CA MET A 196 -1.64 10.19 1.02
C MET A 196 -0.41 9.70 0.27
N LEU A 197 -0.43 9.66 -1.07
CA LEU A 197 0.71 9.25 -1.89
C LEU A 197 1.95 10.08 -1.57
N VAL A 198 1.82 11.40 -1.50
CA VAL A 198 2.93 12.32 -1.17
C VAL A 198 3.49 12.03 0.24
N ASP A 199 2.63 11.84 1.22
CA ASP A 199 3.04 11.52 2.60
C ASP A 199 3.75 10.15 2.67
N ILE A 200 3.22 9.13 2.00
CA ILE A 200 3.79 7.78 1.90
C ILE A 200 5.19 7.82 1.30
N VAL A 201 5.34 8.47 0.14
CA VAL A 201 6.62 8.54 -0.59
C VAL A 201 7.66 9.32 0.21
N SER A 202 7.27 10.38 0.93
CA SER A 202 8.17 11.13 1.80
C SER A 202 8.75 10.29 2.95
N LYS A 203 8.10 9.18 3.28
CA LYS A 203 8.48 8.24 4.34
C LYS A 203 9.08 6.92 3.82
N ASN A 204 9.57 6.91 2.56
CA ASN A 204 10.16 5.75 1.89
C ASN A 204 9.16 4.66 1.49
N GLY A 205 7.88 5.00 1.36
CA GLY A 205 6.81 4.06 1.06
C GLY A 205 6.34 4.07 -0.39
N ASN A 206 5.54 3.07 -0.74
CA ASN A 206 4.83 2.93 -2.00
C ASN A 206 3.34 2.77 -1.73
N LEU A 207 2.51 3.27 -2.61
CA LEU A 207 1.05 3.13 -2.53
C LEU A 207 0.58 2.06 -3.51
N LEU A 208 -0.11 1.05 -3.02
CA LEU A 208 -0.92 0.10 -3.80
C LEU A 208 -2.40 0.51 -3.67
N LEU A 209 -2.95 1.09 -4.74
CA LEU A 209 -4.32 1.56 -4.76
C LEU A 209 -5.24 0.54 -5.45
N SER A 210 -6.17 -0.03 -4.71
CA SER A 210 -7.21 -0.89 -5.26
C SER A 210 -8.31 -0.05 -5.93
N VAL A 211 -8.60 -0.40 -7.17
CA VAL A 211 -9.70 0.14 -7.98
C VAL A 211 -10.59 -1.03 -8.35
N PRO A 212 -11.69 -1.28 -7.60
CA PRO A 212 -12.51 -2.46 -7.81
C PRO A 212 -13.26 -2.40 -9.15
N LEU A 213 -13.42 -3.56 -9.76
CA LEU A 213 -14.14 -3.71 -11.03
C LEU A 213 -15.57 -4.16 -10.78
N ARG A 214 -16.52 -3.65 -11.58
CA ARG A 214 -17.86 -4.22 -11.69
C ARG A 214 -17.79 -5.67 -12.17
N GLY A 215 -18.84 -6.45 -11.96
CA GLY A 215 -18.93 -7.83 -12.47
C GLY A 215 -18.77 -7.94 -13.99
N SER A 216 -18.94 -6.86 -14.74
CA SER A 216 -18.65 -6.78 -16.17
C SER A 216 -17.16 -6.62 -16.51
N GLY A 217 -16.29 -6.44 -15.52
CA GLY A 217 -14.87 -6.12 -15.69
C GLY A 217 -14.57 -4.64 -15.94
N ALA A 218 -15.58 -3.78 -15.96
CA ALA A 218 -15.39 -2.33 -16.15
C ALA A 218 -15.19 -1.59 -14.82
N ILE A 219 -14.35 -0.55 -14.85
CA ILE A 219 -14.28 0.46 -13.78
C ILE A 219 -15.53 1.34 -13.90
N ASP A 220 -16.12 1.76 -12.78
CA ASP A 220 -17.27 2.66 -12.83
C ASP A 220 -16.86 4.11 -13.17
N GLU A 221 -17.84 4.89 -13.63
CA GLU A 221 -17.61 6.25 -14.12
C GLU A 221 -17.14 7.23 -13.04
N LYS A 222 -17.50 7.01 -11.77
CA LYS A 222 -17.05 7.84 -10.64
C LYS A 222 -15.59 7.56 -10.30
N GLU A 223 -15.20 6.28 -10.28
CA GLU A 223 -13.80 5.88 -10.12
C GLU A 223 -12.95 6.37 -11.29
N VAL A 224 -13.45 6.26 -12.53
CA VAL A 224 -12.78 6.79 -13.72
C VAL A 224 -12.54 8.31 -13.59
N ALA A 225 -13.51 9.08 -13.10
CA ALA A 225 -13.35 10.51 -12.88
C ALA A 225 -12.24 10.80 -11.86
N ILE A 226 -12.24 10.09 -10.71
CA ILE A 226 -11.18 10.22 -9.68
C ILE A 226 -9.80 9.87 -10.26
N LEU A 227 -9.69 8.81 -11.04
CA LEU A 227 -8.42 8.41 -11.68
C LEU A 227 -7.94 9.45 -12.69
N LYS A 228 -8.85 10.11 -13.42
CA LYS A 228 -8.48 11.22 -14.32
C LYS A 228 -7.94 12.42 -13.55
N ASP A 229 -8.51 12.77 -12.41
CA ASP A 229 -8.02 13.85 -11.57
C ASP A 229 -6.64 13.53 -10.96
N ILE A 230 -6.45 12.27 -10.49
CA ILE A 230 -5.13 11.79 -10.03
C ILE A 230 -4.12 11.88 -11.19
N LYS A 231 -4.49 11.42 -12.38
CA LYS A 231 -3.64 11.48 -13.57
C LYS A 231 -3.27 12.92 -13.91
N ALA A 232 -4.21 13.84 -13.92
CA ALA A 232 -3.95 15.25 -14.23
C ALA A 232 -2.92 15.86 -13.27
N TRP A 233 -3.02 15.56 -11.97
CA TRP A 233 -2.02 15.97 -11.00
C TRP A 233 -0.66 15.31 -11.26
N MET A 234 -0.63 14.02 -11.55
CA MET A 234 0.60 13.24 -11.81
C MET A 234 1.31 13.67 -13.10
N ASP A 235 0.57 14.04 -14.15
CA ASP A 235 1.17 14.52 -15.43
C ASP A 235 2.04 15.77 -15.21
N VAL A 236 1.67 16.63 -14.27
CA VAL A 236 2.42 17.83 -13.92
C VAL A 236 3.49 17.58 -12.85
N ASN A 237 3.14 16.78 -11.83
CA ASN A 237 3.91 16.69 -10.59
C ASN A 237 4.63 15.35 -10.40
N GLY A 238 4.46 14.37 -11.30
CA GLY A 238 4.97 13.00 -11.14
C GLY A 238 6.49 12.92 -10.98
N GLU A 239 7.27 13.91 -11.45
CA GLU A 239 8.71 13.94 -11.21
C GLU A 239 9.09 14.06 -9.72
N SER A 240 8.15 14.53 -8.87
CA SER A 240 8.30 14.60 -7.41
C SER A 240 7.96 13.27 -6.71
N ILE A 241 7.44 12.31 -7.44
CA ILE A 241 7.07 10.99 -6.94
C ILE A 241 8.06 9.94 -7.45
N TYR A 242 8.18 9.84 -8.79
CA TYR A 242 8.97 8.77 -9.40
C TYR A 242 10.48 8.99 -9.30
N GLY A 243 11.18 7.95 -8.81
CA GLY A 243 12.63 7.95 -8.71
C GLY A 243 13.18 8.89 -7.63
N THR A 244 12.35 9.31 -6.68
CA THR A 244 12.74 10.10 -5.52
C THR A 244 13.08 9.22 -4.32
N ARG A 245 13.65 9.84 -3.28
CA ARG A 245 13.95 9.24 -1.99
C ARG A 245 13.61 10.24 -0.88
N PRO A 246 13.37 9.80 0.35
CA PRO A 246 13.24 10.73 1.47
C PRO A 246 14.40 11.71 1.51
N TRP A 247 14.11 12.95 1.85
CA TRP A 247 15.15 13.95 2.13
C TRP A 247 15.65 13.81 3.58
N THR A 248 16.54 14.68 4.01
CA THR A 248 17.06 14.72 5.41
C THR A 248 15.98 14.89 6.47
N THR A 249 14.84 15.46 6.11
CA THR A 249 13.59 15.39 6.85
C THR A 249 12.45 15.04 5.89
N PHE A 250 11.48 14.25 6.33
CA PHE A 250 10.35 13.86 5.51
C PHE A 250 9.28 14.95 5.37
N GLY A 251 9.27 15.90 6.30
CA GLY A 251 8.26 16.94 6.29
C GLY A 251 8.36 17.89 7.49
N GLU A 252 7.48 18.87 7.48
CA GLU A 252 7.22 19.80 8.55
C GLU A 252 5.74 20.19 8.59
N GLY A 253 5.32 20.81 9.66
CA GLY A 253 3.94 21.19 9.92
C GLY A 253 3.25 20.30 10.95
N PRO A 254 1.97 20.61 11.28
CA PRO A 254 1.28 19.98 12.40
C PRO A 254 1.29 18.46 12.40
N LEU A 255 1.08 17.82 11.25
CA LEU A 255 1.06 16.35 11.15
C LEU A 255 2.45 15.71 11.14
N ALA A 256 3.51 16.46 10.80
CA ALA A 256 4.87 15.96 10.91
C ALA A 256 5.40 16.05 12.34
N GLU A 257 4.92 17.02 13.12
CA GLU A 257 5.29 17.25 14.52
C GLU A 257 4.48 16.36 15.47
N ALA A 258 3.24 16.03 15.11
CA ALA A 258 2.37 15.15 15.89
C ALA A 258 2.88 13.70 15.87
N ALA A 259 2.82 13.03 17.01
CA ALA A 259 2.94 11.59 17.09
C ALA A 259 1.59 10.95 16.69
N ASN A 260 1.59 10.14 15.67
CA ASN A 260 0.42 9.35 15.29
C ASN A 260 0.84 7.90 15.01
N PRO A 261 1.31 7.17 16.04
CA PRO A 261 1.76 5.81 15.89
C PRO A 261 0.60 4.93 15.41
N MET A 262 0.90 4.00 14.51
CA MET A 262 -0.08 3.00 14.10
C MET A 262 -0.48 2.15 15.31
N LYS A 263 -1.78 2.07 15.59
CA LYS A 263 -2.31 1.27 16.71
C LYS A 263 -2.31 -0.23 16.41
N ALA A 264 -2.20 -0.60 15.14
CA ALA A 264 -2.14 -1.97 14.64
C ALA A 264 -1.35 -1.97 13.33
N GLN A 265 -1.50 -3.01 12.50
CA GLN A 265 -0.86 -3.10 11.19
C GLN A 265 -1.45 -2.11 10.14
N GLY A 266 -2.15 -1.07 10.56
CA GLY A 266 -2.73 -0.08 9.66
C GLY A 266 -3.93 0.66 10.24
N PHE A 267 -4.90 1.02 9.36
CA PHE A 267 -6.17 1.68 9.67
C PHE A 267 -6.07 3.09 10.27
N ASN A 268 -5.02 3.85 9.90
CA ASN A 268 -4.83 5.25 10.27
C ASN A 268 -4.75 6.21 9.07
N GLU A 269 -5.30 5.83 7.92
CA GLU A 269 -5.18 6.57 6.65
C GLU A 269 -5.95 7.90 6.61
N GLY A 270 -6.87 8.15 7.53
CA GLY A 270 -7.74 9.34 7.56
C GLY A 270 -7.07 10.58 8.15
N GLN A 271 -5.97 11.08 7.56
CA GLN A 271 -5.27 12.27 8.03
C GLN A 271 -5.92 13.56 7.50
N ASN A 272 -6.07 14.57 8.36
CA ASN A 272 -6.54 15.90 7.97
C ASN A 272 -5.37 16.78 7.50
N TYR A 273 -4.89 16.52 6.29
CA TYR A 273 -3.82 17.30 5.67
C TYR A 273 -4.24 18.73 5.37
N THR A 274 -3.39 19.69 5.70
CA THR A 274 -3.58 21.12 5.47
C THR A 274 -2.46 21.73 4.63
N ALA A 275 -2.64 22.97 4.20
CA ALA A 275 -1.59 23.72 3.51
C ALA A 275 -0.36 24.03 4.39
N LYS A 276 -0.45 23.83 5.70
CA LYS A 276 0.67 23.98 6.64
C LYS A 276 1.54 22.73 6.70
N ASP A 277 1.03 21.59 6.23
CA ASP A 277 1.77 20.34 6.18
C ASP A 277 2.57 20.28 4.89
N VAL A 278 3.88 20.25 4.98
CA VAL A 278 4.79 20.12 3.83
C VAL A 278 5.51 18.78 3.91
N ARG A 279 5.65 18.12 2.77
CA ARG A 279 6.41 16.87 2.63
C ARG A 279 7.59 17.05 1.70
N PHE A 280 8.70 16.41 2.02
CA PHE A 280 9.94 16.53 1.30
C PHE A 280 10.43 15.20 0.74
N VAL A 281 10.84 15.22 -0.51
CA VAL A 281 11.60 14.15 -1.16
C VAL A 281 12.74 14.73 -1.97
N GLN A 282 13.76 13.93 -2.27
CA GLN A 282 14.90 14.39 -3.06
C GLN A 282 15.13 13.54 -4.30
N LYS A 283 15.68 14.15 -5.33
CA LYS A 283 16.18 13.47 -6.53
C LYS A 283 17.66 13.82 -6.73
N GLY A 284 18.50 12.80 -6.53
CA GLY A 284 19.94 13.06 -6.40
C GLY A 284 20.25 13.93 -5.17
N LYS A 285 21.41 14.64 -5.22
CA LYS A 285 21.89 15.45 -4.09
C LYS A 285 21.50 16.94 -4.17
N LYS A 286 20.96 17.38 -5.33
CA LYS A 286 20.79 18.81 -5.62
C LYS A 286 19.35 19.25 -5.87
N VAL A 287 18.39 18.34 -5.80
CA VAL A 287 16.99 18.69 -6.03
C VAL A 287 16.14 18.14 -4.90
N VAL A 288 15.42 19.04 -4.24
CA VAL A 288 14.39 18.69 -3.25
C VAL A 288 13.04 19.11 -3.79
N TYR A 289 12.07 18.21 -3.74
CA TYR A 289 10.67 18.55 -3.98
C TYR A 289 9.99 18.75 -2.64
N ALA A 290 9.31 19.88 -2.52
CA ALA A 290 8.53 20.25 -1.35
C ALA A 290 7.07 20.38 -1.78
N THR A 291 6.21 19.49 -1.28
CA THR A 291 4.78 19.49 -1.57
C THR A 291 4.02 19.99 -0.36
N ALA A 292 3.36 21.13 -0.47
CA ALA A 292 2.38 21.57 0.54
C ALA A 292 1.08 20.80 0.31
N LEU A 293 0.53 20.20 1.38
CA LEU A 293 -0.64 19.31 1.27
C LEU A 293 -1.97 20.08 1.20
N GLY A 294 -1.94 21.22 0.52
CA GLY A 294 -3.03 22.10 0.18
C GLY A 294 -2.51 23.44 -0.29
N TRP A 295 -3.35 24.22 -0.93
CA TRP A 295 -3.02 25.58 -1.34
C TRP A 295 -3.23 26.55 -0.17
N PRO A 296 -2.19 27.30 0.27
CA PRO A 296 -2.35 28.30 1.32
C PRO A 296 -3.13 29.50 0.82
N GLU A 297 -4.10 29.99 1.59
CA GLU A 297 -4.85 31.20 1.27
C GLU A 297 -3.95 32.43 1.17
N SER A 298 -2.90 32.47 1.98
CA SER A 298 -1.89 33.55 1.95
C SER A 298 -1.03 33.56 0.69
N LYS A 299 -1.13 32.52 -0.17
CA LYS A 299 -0.26 32.32 -1.33
C LYS A 299 1.25 32.30 -1.00
N VAL A 300 1.57 31.93 0.22
CA VAL A 300 2.94 31.83 0.72
C VAL A 300 3.16 30.47 1.36
N ILE A 301 4.19 29.78 0.92
CA ILE A 301 4.70 28.56 1.59
C ILE A 301 5.95 28.95 2.36
N MET A 302 5.97 28.69 3.66
CA MET A 302 7.13 28.87 4.53
C MET A 302 7.68 27.50 4.92
N MET A 303 8.98 27.28 4.67
CA MET A 303 9.66 26.02 4.98
C MET A 303 10.82 26.28 5.96
N LYS A 304 10.58 26.00 7.24
CA LYS A 304 11.54 26.20 8.33
C LYS A 304 12.77 25.29 8.22
N SER A 305 12.61 24.13 7.53
CA SER A 305 13.69 23.18 7.31
C SER A 305 14.87 23.76 6.52
N PHE A 306 14.65 24.86 5.79
CA PHE A 306 15.69 25.59 5.04
C PHE A 306 16.23 26.84 5.75
N ARG A 307 15.85 27.10 7.00
CA ARG A 307 16.33 28.26 7.75
C ARG A 307 17.85 28.24 7.94
N LYS A 308 18.46 29.38 8.14
CA LYS A 308 19.87 29.48 8.51
C LYS A 308 20.12 28.69 9.80
N GLY A 309 21.18 27.89 9.82
CA GLY A 309 21.48 27.00 10.96
C GLY A 309 20.57 25.77 11.09
N SER A 310 19.75 25.46 10.09
CA SER A 310 18.94 24.24 10.09
C SER A 310 19.82 22.99 10.19
N PRO A 311 19.42 21.97 10.97
CA PRO A 311 20.10 20.69 10.99
C PRO A 311 19.92 19.89 9.69
N TYR A 312 18.91 20.24 8.90
CA TYR A 312 18.53 19.47 7.70
C TYR A 312 19.26 19.93 6.44
N TYR A 313 19.60 21.23 6.35
CA TYR A 313 20.31 21.76 5.19
C TYR A 313 21.17 22.96 5.57
N LYS A 314 22.47 22.91 5.23
CA LYS A 314 23.47 23.95 5.52
C LYS A 314 23.93 24.74 4.28
N GLY A 315 23.40 24.40 3.09
CA GLY A 315 23.77 25.02 1.83
C GLY A 315 22.94 26.26 1.47
N LYS A 316 22.96 26.61 0.18
CA LYS A 316 22.17 27.72 -0.39
C LYS A 316 21.16 27.21 -1.40
N VAL A 317 19.97 27.80 -1.40
CA VAL A 317 18.94 27.57 -2.41
C VAL A 317 19.32 28.35 -3.66
N LYS A 318 19.45 27.66 -4.80
CA LYS A 318 19.81 28.24 -6.10
C LYS A 318 18.60 28.82 -6.83
N SER A 319 17.52 28.06 -6.88
CA SER A 319 16.25 28.44 -7.51
C SER A 319 15.09 27.64 -6.97
N VAL A 320 13.90 28.20 -7.10
CA VAL A 320 12.62 27.53 -6.79
C VAL A 320 11.72 27.64 -8.01
N GLU A 321 11.14 26.52 -8.40
CA GLU A 321 10.14 26.40 -9.46
C GLU A 321 8.88 25.76 -8.89
N LEU A 322 7.72 26.33 -9.22
CA LEU A 322 6.43 25.67 -9.01
C LEU A 322 6.15 24.79 -10.23
N LEU A 323 5.96 23.50 -10.03
CA LEU A 323 5.67 22.58 -11.14
C LEU A 323 4.36 22.98 -11.84
N GLY A 324 4.38 22.96 -13.18
CA GLY A 324 3.27 23.44 -14.01
C GLY A 324 3.20 24.97 -14.20
N TYR A 325 4.09 25.75 -13.53
CA TYR A 325 4.12 27.21 -13.67
C TYR A 325 5.49 27.75 -14.08
N GLY A 326 6.56 27.23 -13.46
CA GLY A 326 7.93 27.72 -13.68
C GLY A 326 8.52 28.42 -12.46
N LYS A 327 9.46 29.33 -12.68
CA LYS A 327 10.19 30.05 -11.61
C LYS A 327 9.27 30.92 -10.78
N VAL A 328 9.42 30.85 -9.46
CA VAL A 328 8.69 31.67 -8.49
C VAL A 328 9.64 32.51 -7.63
N LYS A 329 9.14 33.63 -7.10
CA LYS A 329 9.89 34.48 -6.18
C LYS A 329 10.04 33.78 -4.81
N PHE A 330 11.23 33.87 -4.25
CA PHE A 330 11.53 33.35 -2.92
C PHE A 330 12.53 34.19 -2.17
N THR A 331 12.53 34.06 -0.85
CA THR A 331 13.57 34.54 0.06
C THR A 331 13.97 33.44 1.00
N CYS A 332 15.23 33.38 1.39
CA CYS A 332 15.74 32.40 2.37
C CYS A 332 16.50 33.14 3.47
N GLY A 333 16.14 32.95 4.72
CA GLY A 333 16.70 33.70 5.85
C GLY A 333 16.62 32.91 7.16
N GLU A 334 16.61 33.64 8.27
CA GLU A 334 16.57 33.09 9.63
C GLU A 334 15.30 32.27 9.90
N ASP A 335 14.17 32.68 9.30
CA ASP A 335 12.87 32.01 9.51
C ASP A 335 12.66 30.80 8.59
N GLY A 336 13.40 30.70 7.49
CA GLY A 336 13.28 29.63 6.50
C GLY A 336 13.29 30.08 5.05
N LEU A 337 12.84 29.19 4.19
CA LEU A 337 12.59 29.45 2.77
C LEU A 337 11.12 29.87 2.60
N LYS A 338 10.92 31.14 2.27
CA LYS A 338 9.61 31.73 1.97
C LYS A 338 9.43 31.78 0.46
N VAL A 339 8.38 31.12 -0.05
CA VAL A 339 8.05 31.06 -1.49
C VAL A 339 6.71 31.70 -1.74
N MET A 340 6.65 32.61 -2.72
CA MET A 340 5.42 33.29 -3.13
C MET A 340 4.80 32.53 -4.31
N LEU A 341 3.58 32.06 -4.14
CA LEU A 341 2.82 31.37 -5.17
C LEU A 341 2.11 32.38 -6.09
N PRO A 342 1.83 32.01 -7.35
CA PRO A 342 1.04 32.85 -8.27
C PRO A 342 -0.42 32.96 -7.83
N GLU A 343 -1.13 33.89 -8.46
CA GLU A 343 -2.59 34.07 -8.26
C GLU A 343 -3.36 32.85 -8.72
N GLU A 344 -3.03 32.31 -9.89
CA GLU A 344 -3.68 31.15 -10.47
C GLU A 344 -3.01 29.84 -9.96
N LYS A 345 -3.83 28.91 -9.56
CA LYS A 345 -3.39 27.57 -9.14
C LYS A 345 -3.05 26.74 -10.36
N THR A 346 -2.00 25.93 -10.27
CA THR A 346 -1.64 24.94 -11.31
C THR A 346 -2.47 23.67 -11.24
N ASN A 347 -3.14 23.44 -10.10
CA ASN A 347 -4.05 22.31 -9.82
C ASN A 347 -4.84 22.59 -8.56
N ASP A 348 -5.90 21.83 -8.28
CA ASP A 348 -6.75 22.03 -7.11
C ASP A 348 -6.36 21.18 -5.88
N ILE A 349 -5.31 20.37 -5.98
CA ILE A 349 -4.96 19.39 -4.94
C ILE A 349 -3.84 19.90 -4.04
N ALA A 350 -2.64 20.07 -4.60
CA ALA A 350 -1.44 20.36 -3.83
C ALA A 350 -0.35 20.96 -4.74
N PRO A 351 0.23 22.12 -4.39
CA PRO A 351 1.36 22.69 -5.12
C PRO A 351 2.66 21.96 -4.80
N VAL A 352 3.50 21.74 -5.81
CA VAL A 352 4.81 21.11 -5.68
C VAL A 352 5.91 22.11 -6.09
N LEU A 353 6.80 22.36 -5.16
CA LEU A 353 7.97 23.21 -5.37
C LEU A 353 9.20 22.34 -5.65
N LYS A 354 9.87 22.62 -6.77
CA LYS A 354 11.18 22.07 -7.10
C LYS A 354 12.26 23.03 -6.64
N VAL A 355 12.92 22.69 -5.55
CA VAL A 355 13.98 23.47 -4.93
C VAL A 355 15.34 22.94 -5.41
N LYS A 356 16.07 23.76 -6.20
CA LYS A 356 17.43 23.42 -6.63
C LYS A 356 18.44 23.97 -5.63
N LEU A 357 19.34 23.11 -5.23
CA LEU A 357 20.38 23.38 -4.24
C LEU A 357 21.72 23.65 -4.94
N VAL A 358 22.60 24.42 -4.28
CA VAL A 358 23.96 24.68 -4.78
C VAL A 358 24.86 23.48 -4.58
#